data_81e703dfcedd7b4d9ad120b933997c54
#
_entry.id   81e703dfcedd7b4d9ad120b933997c54
#
_cell.length_a   1.000
_cell.length_b   1.000
_cell.length_c   1.000
_cell.angle_alpha   90.00
_cell.angle_beta   90.00
_cell.angle_gamma   90.00
#
_symmetry.space_group_name_H-M   'P 1'
#
loop_
_entity.id
_entity.type
_entity.pdbx_description
1 polymer ?
#
loop_
_entity_poly.entity_id
_entity_poly.type
_entity_poly.pdbx_seq_one_letter_code
_entity_poly.pdbx_strand_id
1 'polypeptide(L)'
;MVLSKPEDAHVHKLFDLTGKVAAVTGGGRGIGLSVCKAYAEAGAQIAIIYNKTTTAPQTAAELSSTYNVRCAAYRADVTSPSEISSAIDQIAADFGKLDIIVANAGVCSEHAGEDYTPAEFQEIMDVNVNGAFYTAQAAARIFKKQGFGNVVFTASVSATLVNTPQKQAAYNASKAGVLQLGKSLAVEWVDFARVNCVSPGYIETSMMGYAAPDMVEKWRAQVPAKRFASPYELKGVYLFCASDASSYMTGSNIIVDGGFSLP
;
A
#
# COMPACT_ATOMS: atom_id res chain seq x y z
N MET A 1 -15.62 -3.25 -18.82
CA MET A 1 -15.74 -2.15 -17.82
C MET A 1 -15.43 -2.74 -16.45
N VAL A 2 -14.46 -2.22 -15.73
CA VAL A 2 -13.96 -2.79 -14.44
C VAL A 2 -14.99 -2.62 -13.31
N LEU A 3 -15.89 -1.67 -13.43
CA LEU A 3 -17.03 -1.49 -12.52
C LEU A 3 -18.31 -2.19 -13.03
N SER A 4 -18.18 -3.27 -13.81
CA SER A 4 -19.33 -4.08 -14.21
C SER A 4 -19.98 -4.69 -12.96
N LYS A 5 -21.32 -4.79 -13.00
CA LYS A 5 -22.07 -5.40 -11.90
C LYS A 5 -21.64 -6.86 -11.76
N PRO A 6 -21.11 -7.28 -10.59
CA PRO A 6 -20.80 -8.67 -10.35
C PRO A 6 -22.07 -9.53 -10.29
N GLU A 7 -21.93 -10.84 -10.48
CA GLU A 7 -22.99 -11.80 -10.16
C GLU A 7 -23.24 -11.77 -8.64
N ASP A 8 -24.48 -12.02 -8.24
CA ASP A 8 -24.81 -12.20 -6.82
C ASP A 8 -24.13 -13.46 -6.30
N ALA A 9 -23.32 -13.31 -5.28
CA ALA A 9 -22.52 -14.37 -4.71
C ALA A 9 -22.54 -14.31 -3.18
N HIS A 10 -22.35 -15.48 -2.55
CA HIS A 10 -22.18 -15.54 -1.10
C HIS A 10 -21.05 -14.61 -0.65
N VAL A 11 -21.26 -13.84 0.43
CA VAL A 11 -20.35 -12.78 0.87
C VAL A 11 -18.89 -13.25 1.01
N HIS A 12 -18.63 -14.46 1.49
CA HIS A 12 -17.26 -14.98 1.60
C HIS A 12 -16.56 -15.17 0.25
N LYS A 13 -17.33 -15.46 -0.83
CA LYS A 13 -16.75 -15.56 -2.18
C LYS A 13 -16.31 -14.20 -2.72
N LEU A 14 -16.93 -13.12 -2.25
CA LEU A 14 -16.53 -11.76 -2.66
C LEU A 14 -15.11 -11.41 -2.20
N PHE A 15 -14.60 -12.09 -1.16
CA PHE A 15 -13.24 -11.88 -0.63
C PHE A 15 -12.22 -12.89 -1.18
N ASP A 16 -12.62 -13.83 -2.02
CA ASP A 16 -11.73 -14.84 -2.61
C ASP A 16 -10.80 -14.19 -3.65
N LEU A 17 -9.49 -14.42 -3.47
CA LEU A 17 -8.46 -14.01 -4.42
C LEU A 17 -7.80 -15.19 -5.14
N THR A 18 -8.40 -16.38 -5.08
CA THR A 18 -7.88 -17.58 -5.76
C THR A 18 -7.66 -17.29 -7.24
N GLY A 19 -6.46 -17.62 -7.72
CA GLY A 19 -6.07 -17.37 -9.10
C GLY A 19 -5.70 -15.92 -9.43
N LYS A 20 -5.77 -14.98 -8.49
CA LYS A 20 -5.27 -13.59 -8.66
C LYS A 20 -3.77 -13.51 -8.40
N VAL A 21 -3.12 -12.53 -9.01
CA VAL A 21 -1.71 -12.19 -8.80
C VAL A 21 -1.63 -10.79 -8.21
N ALA A 22 -1.04 -10.67 -7.03
CA ALA A 22 -0.89 -9.40 -6.33
C ALA A 22 0.59 -9.05 -6.13
N ALA A 23 0.98 -7.82 -6.50
CA ALA A 23 2.31 -7.29 -6.22
C ALA A 23 2.23 -6.19 -5.15
N VAL A 24 3.20 -6.18 -4.22
CA VAL A 24 3.22 -5.25 -3.09
C VAL A 24 4.62 -4.62 -2.96
N THR A 25 4.72 -3.29 -3.14
CA THR A 25 5.99 -2.59 -2.88
C THR A 25 6.22 -2.43 -1.37
N GLY A 26 7.46 -2.66 -0.93
CA GLY A 26 7.76 -2.73 0.50
C GLY A 26 7.10 -3.93 1.20
N GLY A 27 6.79 -5.01 0.44
CA GLY A 27 6.06 -6.19 0.92
C GLY A 27 6.84 -7.09 1.89
N GLY A 28 8.14 -6.84 2.11
CA GLY A 28 8.99 -7.69 2.96
C GLY A 28 8.87 -7.43 4.47
N ARG A 29 8.17 -6.38 4.92
CA ARG A 29 8.02 -6.03 6.35
C ARG A 29 6.79 -5.16 6.62
N GLY A 30 6.48 -4.99 7.91
CA GLY A 30 5.46 -4.05 8.38
C GLY A 30 4.09 -4.25 7.74
N ILE A 31 3.47 -3.15 7.31
CA ILE A 31 2.15 -3.16 6.66
C ILE A 31 2.18 -3.98 5.37
N GLY A 32 3.19 -3.76 4.51
CA GLY A 32 3.30 -4.50 3.24
C GLY A 32 3.35 -6.01 3.43
N LEU A 33 4.06 -6.52 4.42
CA LEU A 33 4.09 -7.95 4.75
C LEU A 33 2.73 -8.44 5.24
N SER A 34 2.03 -7.67 6.07
CA SER A 34 0.66 -8.02 6.50
C SER A 34 -0.31 -8.08 5.33
N VAL A 35 -0.16 -7.19 4.35
CA VAL A 35 -0.95 -7.22 3.11
C VAL A 35 -0.64 -8.46 2.28
N CYS A 36 0.65 -8.79 2.10
CA CYS A 36 1.05 -10.04 1.42
C CYS A 36 0.45 -11.28 2.08
N LYS A 37 0.47 -11.33 3.44
CA LYS A 37 -0.16 -12.41 4.20
C LYS A 37 -1.66 -12.48 3.96
N ALA A 38 -2.37 -11.34 4.04
CA ALA A 38 -3.82 -11.28 3.83
C ALA A 38 -4.22 -11.82 2.45
N TYR A 39 -3.49 -11.43 1.42
CA TYR A 39 -3.78 -11.86 0.06
C TYR A 39 -3.44 -13.33 -0.17
N ALA A 40 -2.33 -13.82 0.41
CA ALA A 40 -1.97 -15.24 0.38
C ALA A 40 -3.01 -16.11 1.11
N GLU A 41 -3.49 -15.66 2.27
CA GLU A 41 -4.59 -16.30 3.03
C GLU A 41 -5.89 -16.38 2.21
N ALA A 42 -6.13 -15.40 1.35
CA ALA A 42 -7.27 -15.36 0.44
C ALA A 42 -7.02 -16.08 -0.91
N GLY A 43 -5.89 -16.78 -1.06
CA GLY A 43 -5.57 -17.61 -2.23
C GLY A 43 -4.84 -16.92 -3.38
N ALA A 44 -4.42 -15.66 -3.23
CA ALA A 44 -3.64 -14.96 -4.25
C ALA A 44 -2.19 -15.45 -4.32
N GLN A 45 -1.61 -15.42 -5.51
CA GLN A 45 -0.17 -15.50 -5.73
C GLN A 45 0.47 -14.16 -5.45
N ILE A 46 1.67 -14.13 -4.84
CA ILE A 46 2.25 -12.92 -4.27
C ILE A 46 3.60 -12.58 -4.92
N ALA A 47 3.76 -11.36 -5.37
CA ALA A 47 5.02 -10.77 -5.74
C ALA A 47 5.43 -9.69 -4.72
N ILE A 48 6.48 -9.96 -3.95
CA ILE A 48 7.06 -8.99 -3.02
C ILE A 48 8.05 -8.11 -3.78
N ILE A 49 7.77 -6.82 -3.90
CA ILE A 49 8.74 -5.86 -4.45
C ILE A 49 9.48 -5.21 -3.28
N TYR A 50 10.83 -5.27 -3.30
CA TYR A 50 11.67 -4.76 -2.23
C TYR A 50 12.90 -4.03 -2.77
N ASN A 51 13.48 -3.11 -1.99
CA ASN A 51 14.75 -2.45 -2.33
C ASN A 51 15.90 -2.97 -1.43
N LYS A 52 15.87 -2.58 -0.14
CA LYS A 52 16.96 -2.81 0.82
C LYS A 52 16.75 -4.03 1.75
N THR A 53 15.56 -4.60 1.78
CA THR A 53 15.20 -5.69 2.71
C THR A 53 15.75 -7.03 2.20
N THR A 54 16.93 -7.43 2.65
CA THR A 54 17.62 -8.64 2.19
C THR A 54 16.90 -9.95 2.53
N THR A 55 15.99 -9.93 3.50
CA THR A 55 15.18 -11.09 3.90
C THR A 55 13.95 -11.32 3.01
N ALA A 56 13.65 -10.45 2.05
CA ALA A 56 12.45 -10.57 1.23
C ALA A 56 12.33 -11.90 0.45
N PRO A 57 13.42 -12.48 -0.13
CA PRO A 57 13.35 -13.80 -0.76
C PRO A 57 12.98 -14.92 0.22
N GLN A 58 13.54 -14.90 1.42
CA GLN A 58 13.19 -15.86 2.48
C GLN A 58 11.72 -15.69 2.91
N THR A 59 11.27 -14.45 3.11
CA THR A 59 9.86 -14.14 3.42
C THR A 59 8.92 -14.67 2.34
N ALA A 60 9.27 -14.54 1.06
CA ALA A 60 8.46 -15.09 -0.04
C ALA A 60 8.38 -16.62 0.02
N ALA A 61 9.49 -17.30 0.32
CA ALA A 61 9.51 -18.75 0.49
C ALA A 61 8.66 -19.22 1.68
N GLU A 62 8.74 -18.51 2.81
CA GLU A 62 7.91 -18.77 4.00
C GLU A 62 6.42 -18.59 3.70
N LEU A 63 6.02 -17.52 3.02
CA LEU A 63 4.63 -17.31 2.60
C LEU A 63 4.15 -18.41 1.66
N SER A 64 4.99 -18.79 0.70
CA SER A 64 4.65 -19.84 -0.25
C SER A 64 4.39 -21.17 0.44
N SER A 65 5.23 -21.56 1.39
CA SER A 65 5.07 -22.82 2.14
C SER A 65 3.90 -22.77 3.12
N THR A 66 3.69 -21.62 3.78
CA THR A 66 2.65 -21.47 4.80
C THR A 66 1.24 -21.49 4.21
N TYR A 67 1.04 -20.82 3.07
CA TYR A 67 -0.29 -20.63 2.49
C TYR A 67 -0.54 -21.46 1.23
N ASN A 68 0.45 -22.26 0.81
CA ASN A 68 0.37 -23.11 -0.39
C ASN A 68 0.01 -22.31 -1.66
N VAL A 69 0.57 -21.11 -1.81
CA VAL A 69 0.43 -20.25 -2.98
C VAL A 69 1.80 -19.88 -3.54
N ARG A 70 1.91 -19.58 -4.81
CA ARG A 70 3.18 -19.12 -5.38
C ARG A 70 3.52 -17.73 -4.85
N CYS A 71 4.71 -17.58 -4.24
CA CYS A 71 5.26 -16.29 -3.82
C CYS A 71 6.68 -16.13 -4.36
N ALA A 72 7.01 -14.91 -4.83
CA ALA A 72 8.36 -14.58 -5.30
C ALA A 72 8.73 -13.16 -4.88
N ALA A 73 10.03 -12.87 -4.83
CA ALA A 73 10.55 -11.57 -4.44
C ALA A 73 11.33 -10.93 -5.60
N TYR A 74 11.08 -9.65 -5.87
CA TYR A 74 11.65 -8.86 -6.95
C TYR A 74 12.32 -7.62 -6.38
N ARG A 75 13.59 -7.43 -6.69
CA ARG A 75 14.31 -6.24 -6.24
C ARG A 75 14.06 -5.09 -7.21
N ALA A 76 13.61 -3.95 -6.69
CA ALA A 76 13.50 -2.69 -7.44
C ALA A 76 13.46 -1.50 -6.48
N ASP A 77 14.12 -0.41 -6.85
CA ASP A 77 13.94 0.88 -6.22
C ASP A 77 12.73 1.58 -6.84
N VAL A 78 11.74 1.92 -6.02
CA VAL A 78 10.52 2.61 -6.49
C VAL A 78 10.81 4.02 -7.02
N THR A 79 11.93 4.63 -6.64
CA THR A 79 12.36 5.95 -7.14
C THR A 79 12.96 5.89 -8.56
N SER A 80 13.27 4.67 -9.04
CA SER A 80 13.77 4.42 -10.40
C SER A 80 12.63 3.94 -11.31
N PRO A 81 12.12 4.77 -12.24
CA PRO A 81 11.03 4.36 -13.15
C PRO A 81 11.36 3.12 -13.98
N SER A 82 12.63 2.97 -14.36
CA SER A 82 13.08 1.82 -15.15
C SER A 82 13.13 0.53 -14.33
N GLU A 83 13.64 0.57 -13.08
CA GLU A 83 13.71 -0.61 -12.24
C GLU A 83 12.31 -1.11 -11.87
N ILE A 84 11.42 -0.20 -11.45
CA ILE A 84 10.05 -0.59 -11.06
C ILE A 84 9.25 -1.10 -12.27
N SER A 85 9.40 -0.49 -13.46
CA SER A 85 8.76 -0.98 -14.67
C SER A 85 9.25 -2.37 -15.03
N SER A 86 10.58 -2.58 -15.05
CA SER A 86 11.17 -3.89 -15.35
C SER A 86 10.74 -4.98 -14.37
N ALA A 87 10.68 -4.65 -13.07
CA ALA A 87 10.22 -5.61 -12.05
C ALA A 87 8.74 -5.98 -12.24
N ILE A 88 7.88 -5.03 -12.56
CA ILE A 88 6.45 -5.27 -12.80
C ILE A 88 6.23 -6.06 -14.10
N ASP A 89 6.96 -5.76 -15.15
CA ASP A 89 6.93 -6.52 -16.40
C ASP A 89 7.40 -7.98 -16.18
N GLN A 90 8.47 -8.17 -15.40
CA GLN A 90 8.95 -9.51 -15.03
C GLN A 90 7.93 -10.28 -14.19
N ILE A 91 7.26 -9.62 -13.23
CA ILE A 91 6.18 -10.23 -12.43
C ILE A 91 5.06 -10.72 -13.36
N ALA A 92 4.62 -9.86 -14.28
CA ALA A 92 3.57 -10.23 -15.21
C ALA A 92 3.97 -11.40 -16.13
N ALA A 93 5.24 -11.46 -16.56
CA ALA A 93 5.77 -12.57 -17.35
C ALA A 93 5.83 -13.87 -16.53
N ASP A 94 6.37 -13.80 -15.32
CA ASP A 94 6.58 -14.98 -14.47
C ASP A 94 5.25 -15.60 -13.98
N PHE A 95 4.26 -14.76 -13.66
CA PHE A 95 2.95 -15.20 -13.16
C PHE A 95 1.87 -15.31 -14.25
N GLY A 96 2.17 -14.86 -15.47
CA GLY A 96 1.26 -14.85 -16.62
C GLY A 96 0.27 -13.68 -16.63
N LYS A 97 0.20 -12.88 -15.57
CA LYS A 97 -0.67 -11.71 -15.42
C LYS A 97 -0.31 -10.90 -14.17
N LEU A 98 -0.97 -9.75 -14.00
CA LEU A 98 -1.01 -9.00 -12.76
C LEU A 98 -2.44 -8.52 -12.52
N ASP A 99 -3.05 -8.80 -11.38
CA ASP A 99 -4.42 -8.41 -11.05
C ASP A 99 -4.47 -7.22 -10.08
N ILE A 100 -3.53 -7.18 -9.12
CA ILE A 100 -3.54 -6.23 -8.00
C ILE A 100 -2.14 -5.66 -7.82
N ILE A 101 -2.05 -4.34 -7.67
CA ILE A 101 -0.84 -3.66 -7.23
C ILE A 101 -1.09 -2.85 -5.96
N VAL A 102 -0.23 -3.02 -4.95
CA VAL A 102 -0.25 -2.20 -3.74
C VAL A 102 1.00 -1.33 -3.71
N ALA A 103 0.83 -0.04 -3.94
CA ALA A 103 1.87 0.96 -3.81
C ALA A 103 1.99 1.34 -2.32
N ASN A 104 2.77 0.55 -1.58
CA ASN A 104 2.90 0.65 -0.13
C ASN A 104 4.28 1.17 0.33
N ALA A 105 5.32 1.08 -0.48
CA ALA A 105 6.64 1.60 -0.12
C ALA A 105 6.56 3.06 0.31
N GLY A 106 7.24 3.39 1.41
CA GLY A 106 7.25 4.74 1.94
C GLY A 106 8.30 4.94 3.03
N VAL A 107 8.68 6.20 3.20
CA VAL A 107 9.60 6.68 4.23
C VAL A 107 9.00 7.87 4.96
N CYS A 108 9.48 8.11 6.17
CA CYS A 108 9.14 9.27 6.98
C CYS A 108 10.42 9.80 7.60
N SER A 109 10.52 11.12 7.74
CA SER A 109 11.50 11.80 8.59
C SER A 109 10.78 12.82 9.47
N GLU A 110 11.41 13.18 10.56
CA GLU A 110 10.89 14.12 11.55
C GLU A 110 11.87 15.27 11.71
N HIS A 111 11.54 16.40 11.07
CA HIS A 111 12.30 17.66 11.14
C HIS A 111 11.35 18.85 11.24
N ALA A 112 11.79 19.91 11.89
CA ALA A 112 11.09 21.18 11.82
C ALA A 112 11.07 21.69 10.37
N GLY A 113 9.99 22.38 9.98
CA GLY A 113 9.81 22.82 8.59
C GLY A 113 10.96 23.70 8.09
N GLU A 114 11.50 24.54 8.98
CA GLU A 114 12.64 25.41 8.73
C GLU A 114 14.00 24.69 8.60
N ASP A 115 14.08 23.45 9.13
CA ASP A 115 15.33 22.67 9.18
C ASP A 115 15.42 21.61 8.05
N TYR A 116 14.35 21.40 7.28
CA TYR A 116 14.41 20.47 6.14
C TYR A 116 15.41 20.97 5.10
N THR A 117 16.38 20.13 4.77
CA THR A 117 17.18 20.36 3.57
C THR A 117 16.35 20.04 2.31
N PRO A 118 16.64 20.69 1.17
CA PRO A 118 16.00 20.34 -0.11
C PRO A 118 16.13 18.86 -0.46
N ALA A 119 17.26 18.23 -0.15
CA ALA A 119 17.52 16.81 -0.43
C ALA A 119 16.63 15.89 0.40
N GLU A 120 16.46 16.13 1.70
CA GLU A 120 15.59 15.34 2.57
C GLU A 120 14.12 15.47 2.17
N PHE A 121 13.67 16.68 1.85
CA PHE A 121 12.33 16.91 1.33
C PHE A 121 12.10 16.12 0.04
N GLN A 122 13.06 16.21 -0.90
CA GLN A 122 13.00 15.54 -2.19
C GLN A 122 12.98 14.03 -2.04
N GLU A 123 13.81 13.44 -1.15
CA GLU A 123 13.82 12.00 -0.89
C GLU A 123 12.43 11.48 -0.47
N ILE A 124 11.74 12.20 0.42
CA ILE A 124 10.39 11.84 0.84
C ILE A 124 9.41 11.89 -0.33
N MET A 125 9.47 12.94 -1.15
CA MET A 125 8.61 13.09 -2.31
C MET A 125 8.90 12.02 -3.37
N ASP A 126 10.17 11.71 -3.59
CA ASP A 126 10.59 10.71 -4.57
C ASP A 126 10.11 9.31 -4.20
N VAL A 127 10.25 8.91 -2.93
CA VAL A 127 9.80 7.59 -2.50
C VAL A 127 8.28 7.54 -2.40
N ASN A 128 7.67 8.50 -1.68
CA ASN A 128 6.26 8.39 -1.32
C ASN A 128 5.30 8.76 -2.45
N VAL A 129 5.63 9.76 -3.28
CA VAL A 129 4.76 10.25 -4.35
C VAL A 129 5.20 9.70 -5.69
N ASN A 130 6.43 9.99 -6.11
CA ASN A 130 6.92 9.60 -7.42
C ASN A 130 6.99 8.06 -7.52
N GLY A 131 7.52 7.39 -6.49
CA GLY A 131 7.60 5.93 -6.43
C GLY A 131 6.23 5.25 -6.43
N ALA A 132 5.24 5.81 -5.73
CA ALA A 132 3.86 5.31 -5.79
C ALA A 132 3.26 5.48 -7.18
N PHE A 133 3.48 6.64 -7.82
CA PHE A 133 3.02 6.90 -9.19
C PHE A 133 3.67 5.97 -10.20
N TYR A 134 5.00 5.82 -10.19
CA TYR A 134 5.72 4.94 -11.12
C TYR A 134 5.27 3.48 -10.97
N THR A 135 5.06 3.03 -9.74
CA THR A 135 4.52 1.70 -9.43
C THR A 135 3.13 1.51 -10.05
N ALA A 136 2.22 2.43 -9.79
CA ALA A 136 0.87 2.38 -10.32
C ALA A 136 0.84 2.49 -11.86
N GLN A 137 1.66 3.38 -12.44
CA GLN A 137 1.75 3.57 -13.89
C GLN A 137 2.26 2.32 -14.61
N ALA A 138 3.28 1.66 -14.08
CA ALA A 138 3.80 0.43 -14.66
C ALA A 138 2.74 -0.68 -14.66
N ALA A 139 2.03 -0.87 -13.53
CA ALA A 139 0.93 -1.83 -13.43
C ALA A 139 -0.25 -1.47 -14.35
N ALA A 140 -0.59 -0.18 -14.47
CA ALA A 140 -1.69 0.30 -15.31
C ALA A 140 -1.48 -0.03 -16.80
N ARG A 141 -0.24 -0.05 -17.28
CA ARG A 141 0.07 -0.49 -18.66
C ARG A 141 -0.31 -1.95 -18.91
N ILE A 142 -0.12 -2.81 -17.90
CA ILE A 142 -0.54 -4.21 -17.95
C ILE A 142 -2.06 -4.30 -17.84
N PHE A 143 -2.67 -3.63 -16.87
CA PHE A 143 -4.11 -3.61 -16.64
C PHE A 143 -4.88 -3.15 -17.87
N LYS A 144 -4.39 -2.10 -18.54
CA LYS A 144 -5.01 -1.60 -19.78
C LYS A 144 -5.01 -2.65 -20.91
N LYS A 145 -3.94 -3.45 -21.01
CA LYS A 145 -3.86 -4.55 -22.00
C LYS A 145 -4.77 -5.73 -21.63
N GLN A 146 -4.92 -6.00 -20.32
CA GLN A 146 -5.77 -7.08 -19.79
C GLN A 146 -7.25 -6.70 -19.75
N GLY A 147 -7.57 -5.40 -19.73
CA GLY A 147 -8.92 -4.87 -19.57
C GLY A 147 -9.39 -4.81 -18.10
N PHE A 148 -8.56 -5.16 -17.14
CA PHE A 148 -8.87 -5.09 -15.71
C PHE A 148 -7.63 -4.91 -14.84
N GLY A 149 -7.80 -4.35 -13.65
CA GLY A 149 -6.78 -4.21 -12.61
C GLY A 149 -7.30 -3.53 -11.36
N ASN A 150 -6.51 -3.60 -10.30
CA ASN A 150 -6.83 -2.99 -9.02
C ASN A 150 -5.57 -2.38 -8.40
N VAL A 151 -5.63 -1.08 -8.11
CA VAL A 151 -4.56 -0.32 -7.45
C VAL A 151 -4.99 0.04 -6.04
N VAL A 152 -4.16 -0.25 -5.06
CA VAL A 152 -4.34 0.20 -3.68
C VAL A 152 -3.13 1.02 -3.26
N PHE A 153 -3.34 2.29 -2.93
CA PHE A 153 -2.31 3.13 -2.36
C PHE A 153 -2.33 3.07 -0.83
N THR A 154 -1.16 2.91 -0.21
CA THR A 154 -0.97 3.14 1.22
C THR A 154 -0.72 4.64 1.45
N ALA A 155 -1.80 5.37 1.74
CA ALA A 155 -1.76 6.77 2.13
C ALA A 155 -1.42 6.89 3.64
N SER A 156 -2.09 7.77 4.36
CA SER A 156 -2.00 7.95 5.82
C SER A 156 -3.11 8.88 6.28
N VAL A 157 -3.48 8.86 7.54
CA VAL A 157 -4.26 9.94 8.18
C VAL A 157 -3.57 11.30 8.01
N SER A 158 -2.25 11.32 7.94
CA SER A 158 -1.42 12.50 7.66
C SER A 158 -1.72 13.17 6.31
N ALA A 159 -2.47 12.51 5.43
CA ALA A 159 -2.95 13.10 4.18
C ALA A 159 -4.08 14.14 4.41
N THR A 160 -4.77 14.08 5.54
CA THR A 160 -5.97 14.89 5.82
C THR A 160 -5.88 15.70 7.10
N LEU A 161 -4.95 15.38 7.99
CA LEU A 161 -4.74 16.09 9.25
C LEU A 161 -3.24 16.35 9.48
N VAL A 162 -2.94 17.19 10.46
CA VAL A 162 -1.57 17.46 10.91
C VAL A 162 -1.32 16.72 12.21
N ASN A 163 -0.38 15.78 12.18
CA ASN A 163 0.05 15.07 13.37
C ASN A 163 0.81 16.01 14.32
N THR A 164 0.54 15.87 15.61
CA THR A 164 1.24 16.60 16.67
C THR A 164 1.66 15.64 17.78
N PRO A 165 2.75 15.89 18.50
CA PRO A 165 3.66 17.04 18.40
C PRO A 165 4.80 16.86 17.37
N GLN A 166 4.86 15.73 16.64
CA GLN A 166 5.92 15.49 15.67
C GLN A 166 5.87 16.47 14.49
N LYS A 167 7.06 16.87 14.04
CA LYS A 167 7.26 17.79 12.92
C LYS A 167 7.59 16.97 11.67
N GLN A 168 6.64 16.79 10.75
CA GLN A 168 6.78 15.92 9.58
C GLN A 168 6.12 16.51 8.32
N ALA A 169 6.32 17.81 8.07
CA ALA A 169 5.65 18.54 6.99
C ALA A 169 5.82 17.87 5.61
N ALA A 170 7.03 17.41 5.27
CA ALA A 170 7.30 16.72 4.02
C ALA A 170 6.50 15.41 3.89
N TYR A 171 6.41 14.62 4.97
CA TYR A 171 5.61 13.40 4.98
C TYR A 171 4.13 13.70 4.78
N ASN A 172 3.57 14.67 5.52
CA ASN A 172 2.17 15.06 5.39
C ASN A 172 1.85 15.51 3.95
N ALA A 173 2.70 16.37 3.38
CA ALA A 173 2.58 16.81 1.99
C ALA A 173 2.61 15.64 1.01
N SER A 174 3.55 14.69 1.20
CA SER A 174 3.65 13.51 0.34
C SER A 174 2.41 12.63 0.41
N LYS A 175 1.85 12.40 1.60
CA LYS A 175 0.66 11.55 1.77
C LYS A 175 -0.62 12.22 1.27
N ALA A 176 -0.73 13.54 1.38
CA ALA A 176 -1.78 14.32 0.72
C ALA A 176 -1.68 14.19 -0.82
N GLY A 177 -0.46 14.26 -1.37
CA GLY A 177 -0.19 14.03 -2.78
C GLY A 177 -0.63 12.64 -3.25
N VAL A 178 -0.29 11.59 -2.50
CA VAL A 178 -0.72 10.20 -2.80
C VAL A 178 -2.23 10.07 -2.79
N LEU A 179 -2.90 10.67 -1.80
CA LEU A 179 -4.36 10.62 -1.71
C LEU A 179 -5.03 11.28 -2.92
N GLN A 180 -4.56 12.47 -3.31
CA GLN A 180 -5.11 13.16 -4.47
C GLN A 180 -4.76 12.45 -5.79
N LEU A 181 -3.56 11.87 -5.91
CA LEU A 181 -3.16 11.03 -7.02
C LEU A 181 -4.12 9.84 -7.19
N GLY A 182 -4.42 9.13 -6.10
CA GLY A 182 -5.36 8.01 -6.11
C GLY A 182 -6.74 8.40 -6.65
N LYS A 183 -7.27 9.57 -6.25
CA LYS A 183 -8.55 10.09 -6.76
C LYS A 183 -8.50 10.41 -8.26
N SER A 184 -7.43 11.06 -8.71
CA SER A 184 -7.26 11.42 -10.12
C SER A 184 -7.19 10.18 -11.00
N LEU A 185 -6.33 9.22 -10.63
CA LEU A 185 -6.16 7.98 -11.38
C LEU A 185 -7.41 7.09 -11.36
N ALA A 186 -8.24 7.16 -10.31
CA ALA A 186 -9.51 6.45 -10.26
C ALA A 186 -10.47 6.90 -11.36
N VAL A 187 -10.47 8.18 -11.68
CA VAL A 187 -11.29 8.74 -12.77
C VAL A 187 -10.67 8.43 -14.13
N GLU A 188 -9.36 8.64 -14.29
CA GLU A 188 -8.66 8.43 -15.55
C GLU A 188 -8.66 6.96 -16.01
N TRP A 189 -8.64 6.02 -15.08
CA TRP A 189 -8.48 4.58 -15.34
C TRP A 189 -9.74 3.76 -15.18
N VAL A 190 -10.89 4.39 -14.96
CA VAL A 190 -12.17 3.74 -14.69
C VAL A 190 -12.57 2.65 -15.69
N ASP A 191 -12.09 2.74 -16.93
CA ASP A 191 -12.39 1.76 -17.96
C ASP A 191 -11.65 0.42 -17.78
N PHE A 192 -10.51 0.42 -17.07
CA PHE A 192 -9.66 -0.76 -16.94
C PHE A 192 -9.09 -1.01 -15.55
N ALA A 193 -9.25 -0.09 -14.58
CA ALA A 193 -8.77 -0.31 -13.21
C ALA A 193 -9.64 0.39 -12.17
N ARG A 194 -9.74 -0.23 -10.97
CA ARG A 194 -10.18 0.45 -9.76
C ARG A 194 -8.95 0.98 -9.02
N VAL A 195 -9.07 2.14 -8.42
CA VAL A 195 -7.99 2.77 -7.64
C VAL A 195 -8.55 3.28 -6.32
N ASN A 196 -8.02 2.78 -5.20
CA ASN A 196 -8.45 3.20 -3.87
C ASN A 196 -7.25 3.46 -2.96
N CYS A 197 -7.48 4.20 -1.88
CA CYS A 197 -6.48 4.50 -0.86
C CYS A 197 -6.89 3.90 0.49
N VAL A 198 -5.92 3.36 1.21
CA VAL A 198 -6.04 3.05 2.64
C VAL A 198 -5.18 4.06 3.40
N SER A 199 -5.76 4.71 4.39
CA SER A 199 -5.12 5.71 5.25
C SER A 199 -4.99 5.19 6.69
N PRO A 200 -3.90 4.51 7.03
CA PRO A 200 -3.65 4.06 8.40
C PRO A 200 -3.35 5.23 9.33
N GLY A 201 -3.72 5.08 10.60
CA GLY A 201 -3.19 5.87 11.72
C GLY A 201 -1.84 5.33 12.20
N TYR A 202 -1.63 5.33 13.52
CA TYR A 202 -0.42 4.78 14.14
C TYR A 202 -0.45 3.26 14.13
N ILE A 203 0.51 2.65 13.44
CA ILE A 203 0.65 1.19 13.30
C ILE A 203 2.01 0.75 13.85
N GLU A 204 2.04 -0.26 14.69
CA GLU A 204 3.25 -0.82 15.31
C GLU A 204 4.15 -1.46 14.25
N THR A 205 5.04 -0.66 13.69
CA THR A 205 6.02 -1.08 12.68
C THR A 205 7.41 -0.56 13.03
N SER A 206 8.42 -1.07 12.35
CA SER A 206 9.79 -0.55 12.48
C SER A 206 9.95 0.93 12.08
N MET A 207 8.98 1.50 11.39
CA MET A 207 8.95 2.93 11.06
C MET A 207 8.76 3.81 12.31
N MET A 208 8.21 3.28 13.40
CA MET A 208 8.05 3.99 14.68
C MET A 208 9.26 3.82 15.62
N GLY A 209 10.21 2.96 15.27
CA GLY A 209 11.31 2.55 16.16
C GLY A 209 12.36 3.64 16.46
N TYR A 210 12.25 4.80 15.81
CA TYR A 210 13.12 5.96 16.08
C TYR A 210 12.54 6.91 17.14
N ALA A 211 11.24 6.77 17.49
CA ALA A 211 10.60 7.69 18.41
C ALA A 211 11.00 7.42 19.86
N ALA A 212 11.27 8.48 20.62
CA ALA A 212 11.52 8.37 22.05
C ALA A 212 10.27 7.89 22.81
N PRO A 213 10.42 7.14 23.92
CA PRO A 213 9.29 6.57 24.65
C PRO A 213 8.23 7.59 25.09
N ASP A 214 8.64 8.79 25.50
CA ASP A 214 7.73 9.88 25.87
C ASP A 214 6.92 10.41 24.69
N MET A 215 7.49 10.41 23.50
CA MET A 215 6.80 10.76 22.26
C MET A 215 5.75 9.70 21.91
N VAL A 216 6.10 8.43 22.02
CA VAL A 216 5.19 7.31 21.80
C VAL A 216 3.97 7.38 22.72
N GLU A 217 4.18 7.71 24.01
CA GLU A 217 3.08 7.91 24.96
C GLU A 217 2.19 9.11 24.59
N LYS A 218 2.77 10.23 24.14
CA LYS A 218 2.00 11.39 23.67
C LYS A 218 1.12 11.01 22.46
N TRP A 219 1.66 10.27 21.50
CA TRP A 219 0.88 9.78 20.35
C TRP A 219 -0.26 8.85 20.81
N ARG A 220 0.05 7.89 21.69
CA ARG A 220 -0.94 6.95 22.21
C ARG A 220 -2.08 7.66 22.96
N ALA A 221 -1.75 8.68 23.74
CA ALA A 221 -2.74 9.47 24.47
C ALA A 221 -3.73 10.20 23.54
N GLN A 222 -3.31 10.58 22.33
CA GLN A 222 -4.15 11.26 21.35
C GLN A 222 -5.10 10.30 20.61
N VAL A 223 -4.75 9.00 20.51
CA VAL A 223 -5.63 8.02 19.85
C VAL A 223 -6.80 7.70 20.78
N PRO A 224 -8.07 7.88 20.37
CA PRO A 224 -9.23 7.51 21.18
C PRO A 224 -9.22 6.06 21.64
N ALA A 225 -8.76 5.12 20.80
CA ALA A 225 -8.61 3.71 21.15
C ALA A 225 -7.50 3.43 22.20
N LYS A 226 -6.68 4.44 22.58
CA LYS A 226 -5.60 4.37 23.57
C LYS A 226 -4.53 3.33 23.28
N ARG A 227 -4.41 2.92 22.04
CA ARG A 227 -3.39 1.99 21.54
C ARG A 227 -3.07 2.26 20.08
N PHE A 228 -1.96 1.74 19.63
CA PHE A 228 -1.67 1.63 18.20
C PHE A 228 -2.26 0.32 17.65
N ALA A 229 -2.50 0.30 16.35
CA ALA A 229 -2.92 -0.93 15.70
C ALA A 229 -1.70 -1.81 15.37
N SER A 230 -1.88 -3.11 15.45
CA SER A 230 -0.92 -4.04 14.86
C SER A 230 -1.08 -4.09 13.34
N PRO A 231 -0.01 -4.31 12.55
CA PRO A 231 -0.10 -4.41 11.09
C PRO A 231 -1.14 -5.41 10.60
N TYR A 232 -1.41 -6.49 11.34
CA TYR A 232 -2.42 -7.48 10.95
C TYR A 232 -3.86 -6.95 11.00
N GLU A 233 -4.14 -5.89 11.76
CA GLU A 233 -5.47 -5.27 11.83
C GLU A 233 -5.83 -4.54 10.52
N LEU A 234 -4.85 -4.30 9.65
CA LEU A 234 -5.06 -3.76 8.32
C LEU A 234 -5.39 -4.83 7.26
N LYS A 235 -5.21 -6.12 7.56
CA LYS A 235 -5.46 -7.21 6.60
C LYS A 235 -6.84 -7.12 5.96
N GLY A 236 -7.88 -6.93 6.76
CA GLY A 236 -9.26 -6.91 6.30
C GLY A 236 -9.55 -5.78 5.31
N VAL A 237 -9.07 -4.56 5.58
CA VAL A 237 -9.31 -3.41 4.69
C VAL A 237 -8.57 -3.55 3.37
N TYR A 238 -7.33 -4.04 3.37
CA TYR A 238 -6.61 -4.30 2.13
C TYR A 238 -7.25 -5.42 1.32
N LEU A 239 -7.68 -6.50 1.96
CA LEU A 239 -8.42 -7.59 1.29
C LEU A 239 -9.74 -7.07 0.70
N PHE A 240 -10.49 -6.25 1.43
CA PHE A 240 -11.69 -5.60 0.92
C PHE A 240 -11.39 -4.76 -0.33
N CYS A 241 -10.38 -3.88 -0.28
CA CYS A 241 -10.00 -3.06 -1.43
C CYS A 241 -9.60 -3.88 -2.66
N ALA A 242 -8.92 -5.02 -2.45
CA ALA A 242 -8.40 -5.87 -3.52
C ALA A 242 -9.45 -6.76 -4.17
N SER A 243 -10.51 -7.10 -3.46
CA SER A 243 -11.48 -8.13 -3.83
C SER A 243 -12.75 -7.57 -4.50
N ASP A 244 -13.62 -8.47 -4.93
CA ASP A 244 -14.91 -8.13 -5.52
C ASP A 244 -15.90 -7.56 -4.49
N ALA A 245 -15.62 -7.70 -3.18
CA ALA A 245 -16.38 -7.05 -2.11
C ALA A 245 -16.39 -5.52 -2.24
N SER A 246 -15.42 -4.93 -2.94
CA SER A 246 -15.34 -3.51 -3.25
C SER A 246 -15.56 -3.19 -4.75
N SER A 247 -16.25 -4.06 -5.48
CA SER A 247 -16.41 -3.96 -6.95
C SER A 247 -16.99 -2.64 -7.44
N TYR A 248 -17.83 -1.97 -6.64
CA TYR A 248 -18.41 -0.65 -6.98
C TYR A 248 -17.65 0.53 -6.35
N MET A 249 -16.42 0.32 -5.86
CA MET A 249 -15.62 1.33 -5.17
C MET A 249 -14.37 1.68 -5.96
N THR A 250 -14.25 2.96 -6.35
CA THR A 250 -13.03 3.56 -6.89
C THR A 250 -12.90 5.01 -6.42
N GLY A 251 -11.69 5.52 -6.23
CA GLY A 251 -11.41 6.86 -5.73
C GLY A 251 -11.64 7.06 -4.23
N SER A 252 -11.95 6.00 -3.50
CA SER A 252 -12.23 6.08 -2.07
C SER A 252 -10.97 6.14 -1.23
N ASN A 253 -11.08 6.78 -0.06
CA ASN A 253 -10.07 6.77 1.00
C ASN A 253 -10.67 6.11 2.25
N ILE A 254 -10.10 4.98 2.67
CA ILE A 254 -10.55 4.26 3.86
C ILE A 254 -9.57 4.53 5.00
N ILE A 255 -10.06 5.19 6.05
CA ILE A 255 -9.29 5.51 7.24
C ILE A 255 -9.40 4.36 8.25
N VAL A 256 -8.24 3.93 8.82
CA VAL A 256 -8.15 2.89 9.86
C VAL A 256 -7.16 3.39 10.90
N ASP A 257 -7.64 4.08 11.95
CA ASP A 257 -6.79 4.90 12.81
C ASP A 257 -7.17 4.89 14.30
N GLY A 258 -8.09 4.04 14.72
CA GLY A 258 -8.55 4.00 16.12
C GLY A 258 -9.24 5.28 16.59
N GLY A 259 -9.77 6.06 15.64
CA GLY A 259 -10.47 7.33 15.89
C GLY A 259 -9.56 8.55 15.97
N PHE A 260 -8.27 8.42 15.65
CA PHE A 260 -7.29 9.51 15.78
C PHE A 260 -7.66 10.76 14.97
N SER A 261 -8.33 10.60 13.84
CA SER A 261 -8.72 11.71 12.96
C SER A 261 -10.05 12.38 13.30
N LEU A 262 -10.73 11.96 14.38
CA LEU A 262 -12.06 12.48 14.74
C LEU A 262 -12.05 13.70 15.67
N PRO A 263 -11.18 13.79 16.71
CA PRO A 263 -11.13 14.96 17.60
C PRO A 263 -10.50 16.16 16.94
#